data_7daf3604d2949e9ec8c311d0dd63d39f
#
_entry.id   7daf3604d2949e9ec8c311d0dd63d39f
#
_cell.length_a   1.000
_cell.length_b   1.000
_cell.length_c   1.000
_cell.angle_alpha   90.00
_cell.angle_beta   90.00
_cell.angle_gamma   90.00
#
_symmetry.space_group_name_H-M   'P 1'
#
loop_
_entity.id
_entity.type
_entity.pdbx_description
1 polymer ?
#
loop_
_entity_poly.entity_id
_entity_poly.type
_entity_poly.pdbx_seq_one_letter_code
_entity_poly.pdbx_strand_id
1 'polypeptide(L)'
;MRIIIYTGKGGVGKTSIAAATAVKMAKQGKRTLILSTDAAHSLADSLAVPIGPDPVQISDNLWGQEVNAIRETERNWGTVQGWITKLLDKAQLKDVTTEEMLVFPGMEELFSLLKIKEHAESGQYDVLVVDCAPTGETLRLLSYPNILNWWLEKIFPTERKLIKIVRPVAKIVKDIDLPSDDVLDSIERLARGLEEMQRLVLDPEITSVRIVLNPEKMVLAEAKRSFTYLNLFGFNTDAIIVNRVLPDEAGEGFFAHWRDIQKKYEEEIVLNFQPLPILKAPMMQKEVIGLPILEELADVVYGNQVPSAMLYRGRTETIREEDGDMLLELSIPFVEKADLDLTQTGDELTVDAGAYKRKVILPRTLMGREVIGARYAKDRLIIRFGKRELTAQGKVEDK
;
A
#
# COMPACT_ATOMS: atom_id res chain seq x y z
N MET A 1 -6.63 -11.32 13.37
CA MET A 1 -5.88 -10.06 13.43
C MET A 1 -6.51 -9.04 12.50
N ARG A 2 -6.45 -7.76 12.84
CA ARG A 2 -6.99 -6.66 12.04
C ARG A 2 -5.87 -5.66 11.73
N ILE A 3 -5.76 -5.18 10.48
CA ILE A 3 -4.78 -4.18 10.06
C ILE A 3 -5.53 -2.96 9.54
N ILE A 4 -5.18 -1.77 10.04
CA ILE A 4 -5.79 -0.50 9.63
C ILE A 4 -4.66 0.44 9.21
N ILE A 5 -4.64 0.80 7.93
CA ILE A 5 -3.62 1.67 7.35
C ILE A 5 -4.19 3.08 7.23
N TYR A 6 -3.49 4.06 7.77
CA TYR A 6 -3.83 5.47 7.63
C TYR A 6 -2.97 6.12 6.56
N THR A 7 -3.62 6.78 5.62
CA THR A 7 -2.95 7.52 4.54
C THR A 7 -3.62 8.89 4.33
N GLY A 8 -2.99 9.75 3.57
CA GLY A 8 -3.45 11.11 3.28
C GLY A 8 -2.27 12.06 3.12
N LYS A 9 -2.54 13.29 2.68
CA LYS A 9 -1.53 14.33 2.45
C LYS A 9 -0.68 14.60 3.69
N GLY A 10 0.56 15.05 3.50
CA GLY A 10 1.41 15.53 4.60
C GLY A 10 0.72 16.64 5.41
N GLY A 11 0.81 16.57 6.74
CA GLY A 11 0.29 17.59 7.65
C GLY A 11 -1.21 17.54 7.95
N VAL A 12 -1.98 16.58 7.40
CA VAL A 12 -3.44 16.47 7.69
C VAL A 12 -3.76 15.86 9.06
N GLY A 13 -2.76 15.37 9.80
CA GLY A 13 -2.93 14.76 11.13
C GLY A 13 -3.16 13.25 11.12
N LYS A 14 -2.61 12.52 10.15
CA LYS A 14 -2.65 11.05 10.09
C LYS A 14 -2.19 10.41 11.38
N THR A 15 -1.00 10.77 11.85
CA THR A 15 -0.38 10.23 13.06
C THR A 15 -1.28 10.40 14.28
N SER A 16 -1.86 11.59 14.48
CA SER A 16 -2.76 11.86 15.61
C SER A 16 -4.03 11.00 15.54
N ILE A 17 -4.62 10.83 14.36
CA ILE A 17 -5.81 9.98 14.16
C ILE A 17 -5.46 8.49 14.34
N ALA A 18 -4.33 8.04 13.80
CA ALA A 18 -3.86 6.67 13.97
C ALA A 18 -3.58 6.36 15.45
N ALA A 19 -2.87 7.25 16.15
CA ALA A 19 -2.58 7.14 17.57
C ALA A 19 -3.86 7.12 18.42
N ALA A 20 -4.79 8.04 18.17
CA ALA A 20 -6.10 8.07 18.83
C ALA A 20 -6.86 6.75 18.64
N THR A 21 -6.85 6.21 17.41
CA THR A 21 -7.46 4.91 17.11
C THR A 21 -6.82 3.78 17.90
N ALA A 22 -5.49 3.73 17.95
CA ALA A 22 -4.76 2.69 18.69
C ALA A 22 -5.04 2.77 20.20
N VAL A 23 -5.06 3.98 20.77
CA VAL A 23 -5.39 4.21 22.18
C VAL A 23 -6.79 3.67 22.52
N LYS A 24 -7.80 4.00 21.70
CA LYS A 24 -9.17 3.52 21.92
C LYS A 24 -9.28 1.99 21.86
N MET A 25 -8.59 1.36 20.93
CA MET A 25 -8.62 -0.10 20.80
C MET A 25 -7.92 -0.80 21.96
N ALA A 26 -6.78 -0.26 22.41
CA ALA A 26 -6.08 -0.78 23.60
C ALA A 26 -6.96 -0.70 24.84
N LYS A 27 -7.69 0.42 25.03
CA LYS A 27 -8.67 0.57 26.12
C LYS A 27 -9.86 -0.38 26.02
N GLN A 28 -10.22 -0.81 24.81
CA GLN A 28 -11.22 -1.87 24.59
C GLN A 28 -10.64 -3.28 24.81
N GLY A 29 -9.43 -3.40 25.35
CA GLY A 29 -8.79 -4.68 25.69
C GLY A 29 -8.15 -5.41 24.51
N LYS A 30 -7.98 -4.75 23.36
CA LYS A 30 -7.29 -5.32 22.18
C LYS A 30 -5.79 -5.09 22.29
N ARG A 31 -4.98 -6.15 22.16
CA ARG A 31 -3.53 -6.02 22.06
C ARG A 31 -3.22 -5.28 20.75
N THR A 32 -2.85 -4.02 20.85
CA THR A 32 -2.73 -3.11 19.73
C THR A 32 -1.30 -2.63 19.56
N LEU A 33 -0.74 -2.78 18.37
CA LEU A 33 0.51 -2.15 17.98
C LEU A 33 0.21 -1.01 17.02
N ILE A 34 0.71 0.19 17.33
CA ILE A 34 0.80 1.27 16.36
C ILE A 34 2.20 1.30 15.77
N LEU A 35 2.26 1.23 14.45
CA LEU A 35 3.48 1.18 13.65
C LEU A 35 3.55 2.42 12.75
N SER A 36 4.58 3.25 12.92
CA SER A 36 4.86 4.34 11.98
C SER A 36 5.93 3.91 10.98
N THR A 37 5.64 4.09 9.70
CA THR A 37 6.58 3.95 8.58
C THR A 37 7.00 5.32 8.02
N ASP A 38 6.58 6.41 8.66
CA ASP A 38 6.96 7.78 8.28
C ASP A 38 8.34 8.12 8.84
N ALA A 39 9.25 8.53 7.98
CA ALA A 39 10.60 8.94 8.35
C ALA A 39 10.64 10.20 9.25
N ALA A 40 9.55 10.92 9.38
CA ALA A 40 9.47 12.11 10.22
C ALA A 40 9.43 11.82 11.74
N HIS A 41 9.36 10.54 12.16
CA HIS A 41 9.35 10.11 13.56
C HIS A 41 8.33 10.88 14.45
N SER A 42 7.16 11.16 13.91
CA SER A 42 6.14 11.97 14.57
C SER A 42 5.28 11.20 15.58
N LEU A 43 5.42 9.88 15.64
CA LEU A 43 4.62 9.03 16.52
C LEU A 43 5.03 9.19 17.99
N ALA A 44 6.34 9.22 18.26
CA ALA A 44 6.87 9.46 19.61
C ALA A 44 6.37 10.80 20.17
N ASP A 45 6.39 11.85 19.35
CA ASP A 45 5.88 13.17 19.73
C ASP A 45 4.39 13.14 20.01
N SER A 46 3.60 12.50 19.15
CA SER A 46 2.13 12.41 19.31
C SER A 46 1.73 11.66 20.59
N LEU A 47 2.47 10.61 20.95
CA LEU A 47 2.20 9.81 22.14
C LEU A 47 2.86 10.35 23.41
N ALA A 48 3.80 11.32 23.26
CA ALA A 48 4.63 11.86 24.32
C ALA A 48 5.44 10.77 25.08
N VAL A 49 5.89 9.75 24.36
CA VAL A 49 6.67 8.63 24.90
C VAL A 49 7.82 8.32 23.95
N PRO A 50 9.03 8.04 24.45
CA PRO A 50 10.13 7.58 23.59
C PRO A 50 9.75 6.27 22.88
N ILE A 51 9.79 6.28 21.56
CA ILE A 51 9.52 5.12 20.72
C ILE A 51 10.72 4.91 19.80
N GLY A 52 11.10 3.67 19.59
CA GLY A 52 12.25 3.31 18.78
C GLY A 52 11.93 2.28 17.70
N PRO A 53 12.98 1.70 17.09
CA PRO A 53 12.85 0.73 16.01
C PRO A 53 12.31 -0.64 16.44
N ASP A 54 12.26 -0.91 17.74
CA ASP A 54 11.67 -2.12 18.31
C ASP A 54 10.39 -1.76 19.08
N PRO A 55 9.37 -2.64 19.15
CA PRO A 55 8.11 -2.35 19.83
C PRO A 55 8.32 -2.03 21.32
N VAL A 56 7.79 -0.90 21.77
CA VAL A 56 7.82 -0.45 23.16
C VAL A 56 6.41 -0.43 23.70
N GLN A 57 6.19 -1.02 24.90
CA GLN A 57 4.90 -0.94 25.57
C GLN A 57 4.68 0.48 26.11
N ILE A 58 3.58 1.11 25.73
CA ILE A 58 3.21 2.49 26.07
C ILE A 58 2.23 2.51 27.26
N SER A 59 1.25 1.62 27.19
CA SER A 59 0.26 1.41 28.25
C SER A 59 -0.27 -0.03 28.17
N ASP A 60 -1.26 -0.36 29.00
CA ASP A 60 -1.92 -1.66 28.93
C ASP A 60 -2.49 -1.88 27.52
N ASN A 61 -2.14 -3.01 26.91
CA ASN A 61 -2.55 -3.43 25.57
C ASN A 61 -2.12 -2.49 24.42
N LEU A 62 -1.24 -1.50 24.67
CA LEU A 62 -0.75 -0.58 23.63
C LEU A 62 0.77 -0.66 23.51
N TRP A 63 1.25 -0.93 22.31
CA TRP A 63 2.66 -0.86 21.91
C TRP A 63 2.83 0.13 20.75
N GLY A 64 3.99 0.75 20.70
CA GLY A 64 4.39 1.65 19.61
C GLY A 64 5.73 1.26 19.02
N GLN A 65 5.89 1.49 17.71
CA GLN A 65 7.13 1.29 16.99
C GLN A 65 7.27 2.32 15.89
N GLU A 66 8.46 2.92 15.77
CA GLU A 66 8.86 3.71 14.61
C GLU A 66 9.89 2.92 13.81
N VAL A 67 9.54 2.55 12.58
CA VAL A 67 10.41 1.72 11.74
C VAL A 67 11.63 2.52 11.30
N ASN A 68 12.82 1.96 11.54
CA ASN A 68 14.04 2.51 10.98
C ASN A 68 14.27 1.92 9.58
N ALA A 69 13.98 2.71 8.56
CA ALA A 69 14.05 2.31 7.16
C ALA A 69 15.45 1.84 6.74
N ILE A 70 16.52 2.50 7.24
CA ILE A 70 17.92 2.11 6.95
C ILE A 70 18.20 0.72 7.51
N ARG A 71 17.85 0.47 8.77
CA ARG A 71 18.04 -0.85 9.42
C ARG A 71 17.28 -1.97 8.68
N GLU A 72 16.06 -1.69 8.24
CA GLU A 72 15.27 -2.67 7.49
C GLU A 72 15.84 -2.90 6.07
N THR A 73 16.37 -1.87 5.44
CA THR A 73 17.07 -1.99 4.15
C THR A 73 18.31 -2.85 4.29
N GLU A 74 19.16 -2.58 5.27
CA GLU A 74 20.37 -3.40 5.54
C GLU A 74 19.99 -4.86 5.82
N ARG A 75 18.96 -5.10 6.62
CA ARG A 75 18.50 -6.45 6.99
C ARG A 75 17.99 -7.24 5.79
N ASN A 76 17.22 -6.61 4.91
CA ASN A 76 16.52 -7.29 3.81
C ASN A 76 17.32 -7.27 2.51
N TRP A 77 18.18 -6.29 2.29
CA TRP A 77 18.89 -6.06 1.04
C TRP A 77 20.42 -6.09 1.15
N GLY A 78 21.00 -5.96 2.34
CA GLY A 78 22.45 -5.79 2.55
C GLY A 78 23.30 -6.89 1.91
N THR A 79 22.87 -8.15 1.96
CA THR A 79 23.58 -9.29 1.31
C THR A 79 23.61 -9.15 -0.20
N VAL A 80 22.51 -8.75 -0.81
CA VAL A 80 22.37 -8.54 -2.26
C VAL A 80 23.17 -7.33 -2.70
N GLN A 81 23.05 -6.22 -1.97
CA GLN A 81 23.80 -4.99 -2.20
C GLN A 81 25.32 -5.24 -2.15
N GLY A 82 25.79 -5.95 -1.12
CA GLY A 82 27.21 -6.28 -0.99
C GLY A 82 27.74 -7.14 -2.14
N TRP A 83 26.93 -8.03 -2.71
CA TRP A 83 27.30 -8.80 -3.90
C TRP A 83 27.36 -7.93 -5.16
N ILE A 84 26.35 -7.06 -5.39
CA ILE A 84 26.33 -6.16 -6.54
C ILE A 84 27.53 -5.18 -6.48
N THR A 85 27.83 -4.63 -5.31
CA THR A 85 28.99 -3.75 -5.10
C THR A 85 30.30 -4.44 -5.51
N LYS A 86 30.50 -5.70 -5.11
CA LYS A 86 31.68 -6.49 -5.53
C LYS A 86 31.76 -6.71 -7.04
N LEU A 87 30.63 -6.91 -7.70
CA LEU A 87 30.57 -7.02 -9.17
C LEU A 87 30.98 -5.73 -9.87
N LEU A 88 30.49 -4.59 -9.37
CA LEU A 88 30.80 -3.27 -9.91
C LEU A 88 32.25 -2.89 -9.66
N ASP A 89 32.80 -3.24 -8.49
CA ASP A 89 34.23 -3.08 -8.18
C ASP A 89 35.14 -3.80 -9.16
N LYS A 90 34.81 -5.06 -9.51
CA LYS A 90 35.55 -5.83 -10.50
C LYS A 90 35.42 -5.28 -11.92
N ALA A 91 34.27 -4.74 -12.25
CA ALA A 91 34.01 -4.13 -13.55
C ALA A 91 34.70 -2.73 -13.70
N GLN A 92 35.40 -2.25 -12.69
CA GLN A 92 36.02 -0.90 -12.60
C GLN A 92 35.01 0.23 -12.83
N LEU A 93 33.72 -0.02 -12.55
CA LEU A 93 32.64 0.97 -12.66
C LEU A 93 32.44 1.64 -11.28
N LYS A 94 33.50 2.25 -10.73
CA LYS A 94 33.44 3.01 -9.48
C LYS A 94 33.18 4.49 -9.78
N ASP A 95 31.96 4.85 -10.06
CA ASP A 95 31.49 6.23 -9.96
C ASP A 95 30.49 6.34 -8.82
N VAL A 96 30.43 7.50 -8.15
CA VAL A 96 29.47 7.83 -7.07
C VAL A 96 28.02 7.56 -7.51
N THR A 97 27.72 7.69 -8.81
CA THR A 97 26.46 7.33 -9.44
C THR A 97 26.11 5.84 -9.34
N THR A 98 27.08 4.97 -9.14
CA THR A 98 26.84 3.51 -9.08
C THR A 98 26.37 3.07 -7.70
N GLU A 99 26.78 3.71 -6.63
CA GLU A 99 26.28 3.44 -5.26
C GLU A 99 24.82 3.90 -5.13
N GLU A 100 24.47 5.04 -5.73
CA GLU A 100 23.09 5.53 -5.78
C GLU A 100 22.16 4.63 -6.64
N MET A 101 22.69 3.96 -7.66
CA MET A 101 21.95 2.98 -8.48
C MET A 101 21.58 1.68 -7.74
N LEU A 102 22.26 1.38 -6.62
CA LEU A 102 22.01 0.19 -5.80
C LEU A 102 20.83 0.37 -4.83
N VAL A 103 20.35 1.60 -4.68
CA VAL A 103 19.17 1.93 -3.87
C VAL A 103 18.08 2.42 -4.82
N PHE A 104 17.09 1.59 -5.09
CA PHE A 104 15.93 2.03 -5.87
C PHE A 104 15.11 3.01 -5.04
N PRO A 105 14.62 4.12 -5.61
CA PRO A 105 13.72 5.02 -4.91
C PRO A 105 12.53 4.27 -4.33
N GLY A 106 12.27 4.45 -3.03
CA GLY A 106 11.16 3.81 -2.34
C GLY A 106 11.47 2.43 -1.73
N MET A 107 12.70 1.92 -1.82
CA MET A 107 13.08 0.65 -1.15
C MET A 107 12.96 0.74 0.38
N GLU A 108 13.32 1.86 0.95
CA GLU A 108 13.26 2.09 2.40
C GLU A 108 11.83 1.96 2.92
N GLU A 109 10.89 2.58 2.22
CA GLU A 109 9.47 2.48 2.53
C GLU A 109 8.94 1.07 2.32
N LEU A 110 9.37 0.40 1.24
CA LEU A 110 8.97 -0.99 0.96
C LEU A 110 9.43 -1.93 2.07
N PHE A 111 10.68 -1.82 2.52
CA PHE A 111 11.19 -2.65 3.60
C PHE A 111 10.55 -2.32 4.95
N SER A 112 10.21 -1.04 5.16
CA SER A 112 9.42 -0.63 6.33
C SER A 112 8.05 -1.31 6.35
N LEU A 113 7.42 -1.50 5.19
CA LEU A 113 6.13 -2.20 5.08
C LEU A 113 6.25 -3.71 5.35
N LEU A 114 7.42 -4.35 5.17
CA LEU A 114 7.60 -5.76 5.55
C LEU A 114 7.42 -6.00 7.06
N LYS A 115 7.57 -4.97 7.89
CA LYS A 115 7.24 -5.06 9.33
C LYS A 115 5.78 -5.36 9.59
N ILE A 116 4.88 -4.93 8.69
CA ILE A 116 3.45 -5.28 8.79
C ILE A 116 3.28 -6.80 8.78
N LYS A 117 3.95 -7.48 7.84
CA LYS A 117 3.93 -8.93 7.74
C LYS A 117 4.55 -9.60 8.99
N GLU A 118 5.72 -9.13 9.43
CA GLU A 118 6.42 -9.68 10.59
C GLU A 118 5.52 -9.65 11.84
N HIS A 119 4.87 -8.52 12.10
CA HIS A 119 3.95 -8.39 13.24
C HIS A 119 2.65 -9.17 13.04
N ALA A 120 2.15 -9.26 11.82
CA ALA A 120 0.98 -10.07 11.52
C ALA A 120 1.20 -11.55 11.82
N GLU A 121 2.37 -12.08 11.45
CA GLU A 121 2.74 -13.47 11.66
C GLU A 121 3.13 -13.80 13.11
N SER A 122 3.55 -12.79 13.88
CA SER A 122 3.97 -12.99 15.29
C SER A 122 2.84 -13.49 16.19
N GLY A 123 1.57 -13.21 15.86
CA GLY A 123 0.41 -13.54 16.68
C GLY A 123 0.33 -12.79 18.02
N GLN A 124 1.23 -11.82 18.23
CA GLN A 124 1.31 -11.07 19.50
C GLN A 124 0.19 -10.02 19.62
N TYR A 125 -0.27 -9.48 18.50
CA TYR A 125 -1.23 -8.38 18.45
C TYR A 125 -2.56 -8.81 17.83
N ASP A 126 -3.65 -8.25 18.36
CA ASP A 126 -5.00 -8.44 17.80
C ASP A 126 -5.26 -7.41 16.70
N VAL A 127 -4.67 -6.21 16.84
CA VAL A 127 -4.81 -5.10 15.91
C VAL A 127 -3.45 -4.45 15.63
N LEU A 128 -3.21 -4.17 14.35
CA LEU A 128 -2.10 -3.37 13.86
C LEU A 128 -2.63 -2.08 13.25
N VAL A 129 -2.27 -0.95 13.81
CA VAL A 129 -2.54 0.38 13.27
C VAL A 129 -1.29 0.88 12.59
N VAL A 130 -1.37 1.18 11.30
CA VAL A 130 -0.21 1.62 10.51
C VAL A 130 -0.38 3.09 10.14
N ASP A 131 0.48 3.93 10.69
CA ASP A 131 0.66 5.32 10.26
C ASP A 131 1.65 5.33 9.10
N CYS A 132 1.11 5.48 7.89
CA CYS A 132 1.88 5.34 6.66
C CYS A 132 2.35 6.72 6.17
N ALA A 133 3.56 6.76 5.62
CA ALA A 133 4.10 7.95 4.96
C ALA A 133 3.11 8.53 3.93
N PRO A 134 3.16 9.85 3.68
CA PRO A 134 2.02 10.60 3.11
C PRO A 134 1.71 10.37 1.64
N THR A 135 2.41 9.50 0.91
CA THR A 135 2.32 9.52 -0.54
C THR A 135 1.67 8.28 -1.17
N GLY A 136 0.94 8.51 -2.27
CA GLY A 136 0.57 7.47 -3.22
C GLY A 136 1.78 6.67 -3.74
N GLU A 137 3.00 7.18 -3.57
CA GLU A 137 4.25 6.49 -3.88
C GLU A 137 4.47 5.29 -2.97
N THR A 138 4.25 5.42 -1.65
CA THR A 138 4.38 4.29 -0.72
C THR A 138 3.43 3.14 -1.08
N LEU A 139 2.21 3.48 -1.46
CA LEU A 139 1.22 2.49 -1.91
C LEU A 139 1.55 1.94 -3.31
N ARG A 140 2.21 2.75 -4.17
CA ARG A 140 2.73 2.31 -5.47
C ARG A 140 3.78 1.20 -5.31
N LEU A 141 4.56 1.25 -4.24
CA LEU A 141 5.55 0.23 -3.94
C LEU A 141 4.92 -1.14 -3.64
N LEU A 142 3.68 -1.18 -3.17
CA LEU A 142 2.94 -2.43 -2.95
C LEU A 142 2.54 -3.15 -4.26
N SER A 143 2.66 -2.48 -5.40
CA SER A 143 2.57 -3.10 -6.72
C SER A 143 3.93 -3.59 -7.26
N TYR A 144 5.03 -3.30 -6.56
CA TYR A 144 6.39 -3.68 -6.95
C TYR A 144 6.73 -5.17 -6.87
N PRO A 145 6.06 -6.04 -6.08
CA PRO A 145 6.38 -7.47 -6.12
C PRO A 145 6.38 -8.04 -7.55
N ASN A 146 5.44 -7.61 -8.38
CA ASN A 146 5.39 -8.03 -9.78
C ASN A 146 6.57 -7.49 -10.60
N ILE A 147 7.01 -6.25 -10.33
CA ILE A 147 8.16 -5.63 -11.00
C ILE A 147 9.45 -6.26 -10.51
N LEU A 148 9.57 -6.48 -9.18
CA LEU A 148 10.74 -7.13 -8.60
C LEU A 148 10.86 -8.57 -9.07
N ASN A 149 9.77 -9.34 -9.11
CA ASN A 149 9.76 -10.70 -9.64
C ASN A 149 10.15 -10.70 -11.12
N TRP A 150 9.62 -9.80 -11.96
CA TRP A 150 10.01 -9.65 -13.35
C TRP A 150 11.51 -9.32 -13.47
N TRP A 151 12.02 -8.42 -12.62
CA TRP A 151 13.44 -8.03 -12.61
C TRP A 151 14.33 -9.20 -12.18
N LEU A 152 13.91 -9.93 -11.14
CA LEU A 152 14.59 -11.13 -10.66
C LEU A 152 14.61 -12.23 -11.71
N GLU A 153 13.51 -12.48 -12.40
CA GLU A 153 13.42 -13.46 -13.49
C GLU A 153 14.29 -13.08 -14.68
N LYS A 154 14.44 -11.79 -14.99
CA LYS A 154 15.26 -11.30 -16.11
C LYS A 154 16.75 -11.32 -15.80
N ILE A 155 17.15 -10.98 -14.58
CA ILE A 155 18.56 -10.88 -14.18
C ILE A 155 19.07 -12.19 -13.59
N PHE A 156 18.20 -12.91 -12.89
CA PHE A 156 18.52 -14.20 -12.29
C PHE A 156 17.61 -15.28 -12.92
N PRO A 157 18.05 -15.98 -13.98
CA PRO A 157 17.31 -17.12 -14.47
C PRO A 157 17.11 -18.11 -13.32
N THR A 158 15.87 -18.31 -12.95
CA THR A 158 15.35 -18.93 -11.70
C THR A 158 15.73 -20.41 -11.54
N GLU A 159 16.41 -21.00 -12.50
CA GLU A 159 16.84 -22.38 -12.36
C GLU A 159 18.18 -22.46 -11.63
N ARG A 160 18.13 -22.52 -10.28
CA ARG A 160 19.30 -22.87 -9.43
C ARG A 160 20.14 -24.02 -10.00
N LYS A 161 19.50 -24.93 -10.71
CA LYS A 161 20.18 -26.04 -11.41
C LYS A 161 21.09 -25.55 -12.52
N LEU A 162 20.64 -24.55 -13.30
CA LEU A 162 21.46 -23.93 -14.36
C LEU A 162 22.65 -23.18 -13.78
N ILE A 163 22.43 -22.38 -12.72
CA ILE A 163 23.52 -21.65 -12.05
C ILE A 163 24.55 -22.60 -11.46
N LYS A 164 24.13 -23.72 -10.84
CA LYS A 164 25.06 -24.74 -10.31
C LYS A 164 25.86 -25.44 -11.41
N ILE A 165 25.26 -25.65 -12.59
CA ILE A 165 25.92 -26.26 -13.74
C ILE A 165 26.87 -25.28 -14.45
N VAL A 166 26.50 -24.01 -14.54
CA VAL A 166 27.29 -22.97 -15.22
C VAL A 166 28.40 -22.40 -14.32
N ARG A 167 28.24 -22.42 -12.99
CA ARG A 167 29.23 -21.88 -12.02
C ARG A 167 30.66 -22.35 -12.23
N PRO A 168 30.96 -23.66 -12.45
CA PRO A 168 32.32 -24.11 -12.71
C PRO A 168 32.88 -23.61 -14.05
N VAL A 169 32.03 -23.47 -15.06
CA VAL A 169 32.44 -23.08 -16.43
C VAL A 169 32.57 -21.53 -16.51
N ALA A 170 31.70 -20.78 -15.83
CA ALA A 170 31.76 -19.33 -15.80
C ALA A 170 33.03 -18.77 -15.17
N LYS A 171 33.57 -19.43 -14.13
CA LYS A 171 34.86 -19.10 -13.53
C LYS A 171 36.06 -19.28 -14.48
N ILE A 172 35.94 -20.20 -15.41
CA ILE A 172 37.01 -20.55 -16.35
C ILE A 172 37.00 -19.63 -17.58
N VAL A 173 35.80 -19.16 -17.99
CA VAL A 173 35.64 -18.50 -19.30
C VAL A 173 35.65 -16.95 -19.20
N LYS A 174 35.18 -16.32 -18.10
CA LYS A 174 35.03 -14.84 -18.05
C LYS A 174 35.24 -14.19 -16.68
N ASP A 175 35.72 -14.86 -15.66
CA ASP A 175 35.88 -14.28 -14.31
C ASP A 175 34.61 -13.60 -13.75
N ILE A 176 33.43 -14.09 -14.18
CA ILE A 176 32.13 -13.58 -13.73
C ILE A 176 31.80 -14.25 -12.39
N ASP A 177 31.74 -13.46 -11.32
CA ASP A 177 31.25 -13.94 -10.02
C ASP A 177 29.73 -14.12 -10.06
N LEU A 178 29.30 -15.35 -10.26
CA LEU A 178 27.89 -15.71 -10.10
C LEU A 178 27.49 -15.56 -8.62
N PRO A 179 26.20 -15.21 -8.33
CA PRO A 179 25.75 -15.04 -6.97
C PRO A 179 25.95 -16.30 -6.14
N SER A 180 26.37 -16.12 -4.88
CA SER A 180 26.47 -17.23 -3.92
C SER A 180 25.09 -17.75 -3.56
N ASP A 181 25.02 -18.94 -2.95
CA ASP A 181 23.75 -19.50 -2.50
C ASP A 181 23.08 -18.58 -1.46
N ASP A 182 23.85 -17.91 -0.59
CA ASP A 182 23.33 -16.95 0.39
C ASP A 182 22.66 -15.74 -0.26
N VAL A 183 23.21 -15.24 -1.38
CA VAL A 183 22.61 -14.13 -2.15
C VAL A 183 21.29 -14.59 -2.77
N LEU A 184 21.26 -15.77 -3.39
CA LEU A 184 20.05 -16.33 -3.98
C LEU A 184 18.97 -16.58 -2.93
N ASP A 185 19.34 -17.12 -1.76
CA ASP A 185 18.42 -17.33 -0.64
C ASP A 185 17.86 -16.01 -0.09
N SER A 186 18.68 -14.96 -0.06
CA SER A 186 18.22 -13.63 0.37
C SER A 186 17.22 -13.03 -0.61
N ILE A 187 17.47 -13.17 -1.91
CA ILE A 187 16.55 -12.73 -2.97
C ILE A 187 15.21 -13.47 -2.89
N GLU A 188 15.26 -14.82 -2.76
CA GLU A 188 14.04 -15.61 -2.65
C GLU A 188 13.22 -15.27 -1.40
N ARG A 189 13.89 -15.08 -0.25
CA ARG A 189 13.23 -14.65 0.99
C ARG A 189 12.55 -13.30 0.83
N LEU A 190 13.25 -12.34 0.20
CA LEU A 190 12.69 -11.02 -0.04
C LEU A 190 11.47 -11.08 -0.97
N ALA A 191 11.58 -11.76 -2.12
CA ALA A 191 10.49 -11.89 -3.07
C ALA A 191 9.25 -12.53 -2.41
N ARG A 192 9.44 -13.63 -1.68
CA ARG A 192 8.36 -14.29 -0.93
C ARG A 192 7.76 -13.38 0.14
N GLY A 193 8.61 -12.67 0.90
CA GLY A 193 8.15 -11.73 1.92
C GLY A 193 7.27 -10.62 1.36
N LEU A 194 7.64 -10.07 0.20
CA LEU A 194 6.86 -9.05 -0.49
C LEU A 194 5.53 -9.57 -1.04
N GLU A 195 5.50 -10.79 -1.62
CA GLU A 195 4.25 -11.41 -2.07
C GLU A 195 3.28 -11.68 -0.91
N GLU A 196 3.79 -12.21 0.20
CA GLU A 196 2.99 -12.50 1.39
C GLU A 196 2.47 -11.21 2.03
N MET A 197 3.31 -10.17 2.12
CA MET A 197 2.90 -8.83 2.57
C MET A 197 1.81 -8.25 1.65
N GLN A 198 1.99 -8.33 0.32
CA GLN A 198 1.00 -7.85 -0.64
C GLN A 198 -0.35 -8.56 -0.46
N ARG A 199 -0.35 -9.89 -0.32
CA ARG A 199 -1.59 -10.64 -0.06
C ARG A 199 -2.27 -10.18 1.22
N LEU A 200 -1.50 -9.95 2.27
CA LEU A 200 -2.01 -9.52 3.57
C LEU A 200 -2.66 -8.11 3.50
N VAL A 201 -2.00 -7.15 2.83
CA VAL A 201 -2.51 -5.78 2.74
C VAL A 201 -3.67 -5.62 1.75
N LEU A 202 -3.82 -6.54 0.80
CA LEU A 202 -4.94 -6.57 -0.14
C LEU A 202 -6.11 -7.45 0.33
N ASP A 203 -5.96 -8.19 1.43
CA ASP A 203 -7.04 -9.01 1.98
C ASP A 203 -8.11 -8.12 2.65
N PRO A 204 -9.31 -7.96 2.07
CA PRO A 204 -10.34 -7.08 2.60
C PRO A 204 -11.00 -7.60 3.89
N GLU A 205 -10.72 -8.84 4.30
CA GLU A 205 -11.18 -9.38 5.59
C GLU A 205 -10.24 -8.98 6.75
N ILE A 206 -8.98 -8.70 6.44
CA ILE A 206 -7.95 -8.41 7.42
C ILE A 206 -7.60 -6.92 7.40
N THR A 207 -7.41 -6.34 6.21
CA THR A 207 -6.83 -5.00 6.02
C THR A 207 -7.83 -4.02 5.44
N SER A 208 -7.81 -2.80 5.95
CA SER A 208 -8.43 -1.65 5.29
C SER A 208 -7.56 -0.40 5.37
N VAL A 209 -7.83 0.50 4.45
CA VAL A 209 -7.20 1.82 4.39
C VAL A 209 -8.20 2.89 4.81
N ARG A 210 -7.77 3.86 5.62
CA ARG A 210 -8.52 5.05 5.99
C ARG A 210 -7.80 6.28 5.48
N ILE A 211 -8.50 7.10 4.72
CA ILE A 211 -7.94 8.34 4.18
C ILE A 211 -8.26 9.47 5.16
N VAL A 212 -7.21 10.13 5.66
CA VAL A 212 -7.32 11.33 6.50
C VAL A 212 -7.14 12.55 5.63
N LEU A 213 -8.03 13.51 5.75
CA LEU A 213 -7.99 14.75 5.01
C LEU A 213 -8.52 15.94 5.85
N ASN A 214 -8.13 17.15 5.50
CA ASN A 214 -8.74 18.37 6.00
C ASN A 214 -9.73 18.91 4.94
N PRO A 215 -10.79 19.65 5.35
CA PRO A 215 -11.77 20.19 4.40
C PRO A 215 -11.21 21.42 3.65
N GLU A 216 -10.24 21.16 2.78
CA GLU A 216 -9.49 22.12 1.97
C GLU A 216 -9.38 21.65 0.52
N LYS A 217 -9.43 22.59 -0.45
CA LYS A 217 -9.44 22.28 -1.89
C LYS A 217 -8.31 21.35 -2.34
N MET A 218 -7.07 21.70 -1.97
CA MET A 218 -5.90 20.94 -2.43
C MET A 218 -5.79 19.58 -1.75
N VAL A 219 -6.19 19.49 -0.48
CA VAL A 219 -6.19 18.24 0.28
C VAL A 219 -7.26 17.29 -0.28
N LEU A 220 -8.45 17.80 -0.59
CA LEU A 220 -9.53 17.04 -1.20
C LEU A 220 -9.12 16.50 -2.59
N ALA A 221 -8.48 17.33 -3.42
CA ALA A 221 -8.00 16.90 -4.74
C ALA A 221 -6.97 15.74 -4.62
N GLU A 222 -6.10 15.80 -3.62
CA GLU A 222 -5.12 14.74 -3.38
C GLU A 222 -5.78 13.47 -2.80
N ALA A 223 -6.75 13.63 -1.90
CA ALA A 223 -7.53 12.51 -1.38
C ALA A 223 -8.28 11.75 -2.50
N LYS A 224 -8.85 12.47 -3.47
CA LYS A 224 -9.48 11.86 -4.66
C LYS A 224 -8.46 11.03 -5.46
N ARG A 225 -7.27 11.59 -5.74
CA ARG A 225 -6.19 10.85 -6.43
C ARG A 225 -5.76 9.61 -5.66
N SER A 226 -5.57 9.74 -4.34
CA SER A 226 -5.22 8.60 -3.49
C SER A 226 -6.31 7.53 -3.50
N PHE A 227 -7.58 7.92 -3.45
CA PHE A 227 -8.70 6.99 -3.51
C PHE A 227 -8.80 6.27 -4.87
N THR A 228 -8.61 6.99 -5.98
CA THR A 228 -8.49 6.38 -7.32
C THR A 228 -7.40 5.32 -7.35
N TYR A 229 -6.22 5.67 -6.83
CA TYR A 229 -5.08 4.78 -6.75
C TYR A 229 -5.40 3.52 -5.92
N LEU A 230 -5.92 3.70 -4.71
CA LEU A 230 -6.27 2.59 -3.82
C LEU A 230 -7.25 1.61 -4.49
N ASN A 231 -8.28 2.15 -5.13
CA ASN A 231 -9.25 1.33 -5.86
C ASN A 231 -8.60 0.60 -7.05
N LEU A 232 -7.81 1.32 -7.86
CA LEU A 232 -7.13 0.75 -9.02
C LEU A 232 -6.21 -0.41 -8.61
N PHE A 233 -5.54 -0.33 -7.45
CA PHE A 233 -4.63 -1.37 -6.97
C PHE A 233 -5.27 -2.39 -6.02
N GLY A 234 -6.58 -2.36 -5.84
CA GLY A 234 -7.33 -3.39 -5.11
C GLY A 234 -7.38 -3.23 -3.59
N PHE A 235 -6.98 -2.07 -3.05
CA PHE A 235 -7.06 -1.80 -1.61
C PHE A 235 -8.49 -1.52 -1.17
N ASN A 236 -8.91 -2.12 -0.05
CA ASN A 236 -10.20 -1.82 0.55
C ASN A 236 -10.12 -0.54 1.39
N THR A 237 -10.67 0.57 0.90
CA THR A 237 -10.88 1.77 1.70
C THR A 237 -12.16 1.63 2.49
N ASP A 238 -12.12 1.75 3.83
CA ASP A 238 -13.29 1.54 4.69
C ASP A 238 -13.84 2.80 5.35
N ALA A 239 -13.12 3.92 5.34
CA ALA A 239 -13.61 5.21 5.82
C ALA A 239 -12.77 6.39 5.30
N ILE A 240 -13.41 7.56 5.29
CA ILE A 240 -12.76 8.86 5.15
C ILE A 240 -12.84 9.56 6.52
N ILE A 241 -11.73 10.15 6.97
CA ILE A 241 -11.69 10.90 8.23
C ILE A 241 -11.40 12.37 7.91
N VAL A 242 -12.39 13.21 8.11
CA VAL A 242 -12.28 14.67 7.94
C VAL A 242 -11.75 15.26 9.24
N ASN A 243 -10.48 15.63 9.25
CA ASN A 243 -9.81 16.16 10.43
C ASN A 243 -9.79 17.69 10.46
N ARG A 244 -9.62 18.25 11.65
CA ARG A 244 -9.58 19.70 11.91
C ARG A 244 -10.83 20.43 11.43
N VAL A 245 -11.99 19.82 11.61
CA VAL A 245 -13.26 20.47 11.35
C VAL A 245 -13.47 21.58 12.39
N LEU A 246 -13.63 22.81 11.94
CA LEU A 246 -13.90 23.93 12.84
C LEU A 246 -15.24 23.71 13.55
N PRO A 247 -15.31 23.84 14.89
CA PRO A 247 -16.54 23.73 15.63
C PRO A 247 -17.49 24.89 15.25
N ASP A 248 -18.80 24.72 15.49
CA ASP A 248 -19.80 25.73 15.12
C ASP A 248 -19.60 27.02 15.90
N GLU A 249 -19.07 26.94 17.12
CA GLU A 249 -18.73 28.10 17.97
C GLU A 249 -17.61 28.97 17.35
N ALA A 250 -16.78 28.43 16.47
CA ALA A 250 -15.79 29.19 15.72
C ALA A 250 -16.42 30.00 14.55
N GLY A 251 -17.72 29.88 14.34
CA GLY A 251 -18.43 30.52 13.24
C GLY A 251 -18.62 32.07 13.40
N GLU A 252 -17.95 32.71 14.35
CA GLU A 252 -17.98 34.14 14.55
C GLU A 252 -16.63 34.83 14.28
N GLY A 253 -16.65 36.10 13.89
CA GLY A 253 -15.44 36.88 13.67
C GLY A 253 -14.56 36.37 12.54
N PHE A 254 -13.26 36.29 12.77
CA PHE A 254 -12.26 35.93 11.77
C PHE A 254 -12.48 34.54 11.16
N PHE A 255 -12.95 33.57 11.93
CA PHE A 255 -13.13 32.21 11.48
C PHE A 255 -14.46 31.94 10.75
N ALA A 256 -15.42 32.88 10.75
CA ALA A 256 -16.72 32.71 10.10
C ALA A 256 -16.57 32.31 8.62
N HIS A 257 -15.74 33.03 7.89
CA HIS A 257 -15.50 32.78 6.47
C HIS A 257 -14.83 31.39 6.24
N TRP A 258 -13.89 31.01 7.11
CA TRP A 258 -13.27 29.70 7.04
C TRP A 258 -14.25 28.56 7.32
N ARG A 259 -15.18 28.79 8.26
CA ARG A 259 -16.22 27.80 8.59
C ARG A 259 -17.18 27.59 7.41
N ASP A 260 -17.54 28.64 6.69
CA ASP A 260 -18.36 28.55 5.48
C ASP A 260 -17.62 27.80 4.35
N ILE A 261 -16.34 28.07 4.17
CA ILE A 261 -15.50 27.35 3.20
C ILE A 261 -15.43 25.86 3.57
N GLN A 262 -15.22 25.54 4.84
CA GLN A 262 -15.15 24.15 5.29
C GLN A 262 -16.48 23.42 5.08
N LYS A 263 -17.64 24.05 5.41
CA LYS A 263 -18.97 23.46 5.16
C LYS A 263 -19.15 23.06 3.70
N LYS A 264 -18.76 23.92 2.77
CA LYS A 264 -18.80 23.60 1.35
C LYS A 264 -17.96 22.37 1.01
N TYR A 265 -16.72 22.26 1.54
CA TYR A 265 -15.87 21.11 1.27
C TYR A 265 -16.35 19.85 2.00
N GLU A 266 -16.95 19.96 3.19
CA GLU A 266 -17.57 18.83 3.87
C GLU A 266 -18.71 18.22 3.03
N GLU A 267 -19.56 19.05 2.42
CA GLU A 267 -20.60 18.60 1.49
C GLU A 267 -20.01 17.93 0.26
N GLU A 268 -18.96 18.54 -0.33
CA GLU A 268 -18.26 17.97 -1.47
C GLU A 268 -17.60 16.62 -1.13
N ILE A 269 -17.01 16.47 0.06
CA ILE A 269 -16.44 15.22 0.55
C ILE A 269 -17.51 14.12 0.62
N VAL A 270 -18.67 14.44 1.23
CA VAL A 270 -19.78 13.48 1.31
C VAL A 270 -20.21 13.01 -0.09
N LEU A 271 -20.44 13.95 -1.00
CA LEU A 271 -20.88 13.63 -2.37
C LEU A 271 -19.86 12.77 -3.14
N ASN A 272 -18.57 13.05 -2.98
CA ASN A 272 -17.52 12.38 -3.74
C ASN A 272 -17.15 10.98 -3.20
N PHE A 273 -17.25 10.78 -1.89
CA PHE A 273 -16.79 9.54 -1.28
C PHE A 273 -17.90 8.58 -0.86
N GLN A 274 -19.18 8.95 -1.05
CA GLN A 274 -20.26 7.98 -0.87
C GLN A 274 -20.01 6.72 -1.73
N PRO A 275 -20.31 5.53 -1.19
CA PRO A 275 -21.00 5.22 0.08
C PRO A 275 -20.07 4.98 1.29
N LEU A 276 -18.82 5.44 1.25
CA LEU A 276 -17.89 5.30 2.38
C LEU A 276 -18.41 6.09 3.61
N PRO A 277 -18.27 5.53 4.82
CA PRO A 277 -18.46 6.28 6.07
C PRO A 277 -17.52 7.48 6.14
N ILE A 278 -18.09 8.64 6.49
CA ILE A 278 -17.34 9.88 6.71
C ILE A 278 -17.34 10.14 8.21
N LEU A 279 -16.16 10.00 8.83
CA LEU A 279 -15.95 10.31 10.24
C LEU A 279 -15.38 11.73 10.35
N LYS A 280 -15.79 12.47 11.38
CA LYS A 280 -15.35 13.85 11.60
C LYS A 280 -14.54 13.94 12.89
N ALA A 281 -13.38 14.56 12.80
CA ALA A 281 -12.53 14.93 13.92
C ALA A 281 -12.51 16.45 14.04
N PRO A 282 -13.06 17.03 15.12
CA PRO A 282 -13.06 18.47 15.29
C PRO A 282 -11.64 18.99 15.53
N MET A 283 -11.44 20.26 15.27
CA MET A 283 -10.25 20.96 15.74
C MET A 283 -10.33 21.06 17.27
N MET A 284 -9.39 20.34 17.92
CA MET A 284 -9.35 20.30 19.38
C MET A 284 -8.89 21.64 19.95
N GLN A 285 -9.33 21.96 21.18
CA GLN A 285 -8.94 23.20 21.87
C GLN A 285 -7.48 23.20 22.35
N LYS A 286 -6.83 22.05 22.33
CA LYS A 286 -5.44 21.83 22.75
C LYS A 286 -4.69 21.06 21.69
N GLU A 287 -3.38 21.11 21.74
CA GLU A 287 -2.54 20.21 20.92
C GLU A 287 -2.87 18.74 21.24
N VAL A 288 -2.93 17.92 20.20
CA VAL A 288 -3.26 16.50 20.33
C VAL A 288 -1.98 15.74 20.62
N ILE A 289 -1.51 15.81 21.88
CA ILE A 289 -0.28 15.20 22.36
C ILE A 289 -0.56 14.44 23.67
N GLY A 290 -0.13 13.17 23.73
CA GLY A 290 -0.25 12.28 24.89
C GLY A 290 -1.60 11.56 24.98
N LEU A 291 -1.60 10.47 25.75
CA LEU A 291 -2.72 9.52 25.80
C LEU A 291 -4.09 10.13 26.15
N PRO A 292 -4.22 11.07 27.13
CA PRO A 292 -5.55 11.59 27.51
C PRO A 292 -6.25 12.33 26.36
N ILE A 293 -5.55 13.18 25.64
CA ILE A 293 -6.16 13.98 24.55
C ILE A 293 -6.38 13.11 23.29
N LEU A 294 -5.54 12.11 23.06
CA LEU A 294 -5.73 11.12 22.00
C LEU A 294 -6.98 10.28 22.24
N GLU A 295 -7.25 9.92 23.50
CA GLU A 295 -8.48 9.22 23.88
C GLU A 295 -9.71 10.09 23.63
N GLU A 296 -9.68 11.36 24.09
CA GLU A 296 -10.76 12.32 23.86
C GLU A 296 -11.04 12.48 22.37
N LEU A 297 -10.00 12.63 21.54
CA LEU A 297 -10.13 12.69 20.09
C LEU A 297 -10.78 11.41 19.53
N ALA A 298 -10.35 10.26 19.98
CA ALA A 298 -10.90 8.98 19.51
C ALA A 298 -12.37 8.80 19.90
N ASP A 299 -12.76 9.27 21.09
CA ASP A 299 -14.15 9.23 21.55
C ASP A 299 -15.05 10.11 20.70
N VAL A 300 -14.58 11.28 20.30
CA VAL A 300 -15.32 12.16 19.41
C VAL A 300 -15.42 11.58 17.99
N VAL A 301 -14.31 11.04 17.45
CA VAL A 301 -14.27 10.51 16.07
C VAL A 301 -15.13 9.26 15.91
N TYR A 302 -15.06 8.34 16.86
CA TYR A 302 -15.70 7.02 16.74
C TYR A 302 -16.99 6.87 17.54
N GLY A 303 -17.20 7.73 18.56
CA GLY A 303 -18.36 7.58 19.46
C GLY A 303 -18.46 6.17 20.01
N ASN A 304 -19.59 5.51 19.75
CA ASN A 304 -19.85 4.12 20.12
C ASN A 304 -19.38 3.07 19.09
N GLN A 305 -18.80 3.50 17.99
CA GLN A 305 -18.29 2.56 16.98
C GLN A 305 -17.02 1.87 17.48
N VAL A 306 -16.83 0.63 17.09
CA VAL A 306 -15.61 -0.12 17.34
C VAL A 306 -14.60 0.17 16.23
N PRO A 307 -13.49 0.89 16.51
CA PRO A 307 -12.56 1.31 15.47
C PRO A 307 -11.95 0.15 14.69
N SER A 308 -11.82 -1.04 15.32
CA SER A 308 -11.30 -2.24 14.65
C SER A 308 -12.33 -2.93 13.74
N ALA A 309 -13.60 -2.52 13.75
CA ALA A 309 -14.57 -3.06 12.80
C ALA A 309 -14.19 -2.65 11.36
N MET A 310 -14.56 -3.49 10.40
CA MET A 310 -14.55 -3.12 8.99
C MET A 310 -15.76 -2.21 8.74
N LEU A 311 -15.51 -0.91 8.58
CA LEU A 311 -16.58 0.09 8.49
C LEU A 311 -17.30 0.05 7.14
N TYR A 312 -16.59 -0.35 6.09
CA TYR A 312 -17.14 -0.52 4.74
C TYR A 312 -16.37 -1.59 3.98
N ARG A 313 -17.06 -2.35 3.14
CA ARG A 313 -16.48 -3.33 2.23
C ARG A 313 -16.83 -2.96 0.80
N GLY A 314 -15.89 -2.35 0.11
CA GLY A 314 -15.97 -2.08 -1.32
C GLY A 314 -15.46 -3.25 -2.13
N ARG A 315 -16.07 -3.51 -3.30
CA ARG A 315 -15.49 -4.40 -4.30
C ARG A 315 -14.76 -3.55 -5.33
N THR A 316 -13.45 -3.53 -5.23
CA THR A 316 -12.57 -2.81 -6.17
C THR A 316 -12.43 -3.57 -7.50
N GLU A 317 -12.57 -4.90 -7.44
CA GLU A 317 -12.47 -5.79 -8.59
C GLU A 317 -13.57 -6.86 -8.52
N THR A 318 -14.20 -7.16 -9.65
CA THR A 318 -15.22 -8.21 -9.75
C THR A 318 -15.09 -8.92 -11.10
N ILE A 319 -15.18 -10.25 -11.07
CA ILE A 319 -15.23 -11.07 -12.27
C ILE A 319 -16.60 -11.75 -12.29
N ARG A 320 -17.30 -11.63 -13.42
CA ARG A 320 -18.59 -12.29 -13.63
C ARG A 320 -18.74 -12.76 -15.07
N GLU A 321 -19.63 -13.71 -15.30
CA GLU A 321 -20.02 -14.17 -16.61
C GLU A 321 -21.32 -13.49 -17.06
N GLU A 322 -21.39 -13.09 -18.33
CA GLU A 322 -22.56 -12.49 -18.95
C GLU A 322 -22.63 -12.91 -20.41
N ASP A 323 -23.69 -13.60 -20.82
CA ASP A 323 -23.93 -14.07 -22.17
C ASP A 323 -22.81 -14.97 -22.76
N GLY A 324 -22.08 -15.69 -21.89
CA GLY A 324 -20.97 -16.57 -22.27
C GLY A 324 -19.62 -15.86 -22.41
N ASP A 325 -19.57 -14.54 -22.26
CA ASP A 325 -18.34 -13.76 -22.12
C ASP A 325 -18.01 -13.55 -20.64
N MET A 326 -16.74 -13.30 -20.37
CA MET A 326 -16.28 -12.95 -19.02
C MET A 326 -16.09 -11.44 -18.92
N LEU A 327 -16.59 -10.85 -17.85
CA LEU A 327 -16.42 -9.45 -17.54
C LEU A 327 -15.49 -9.29 -16.34
N LEU A 328 -14.46 -8.47 -16.51
CA LEU A 328 -13.63 -7.93 -15.43
C LEU A 328 -14.05 -6.49 -15.19
N GLU A 329 -14.54 -6.19 -14.00
CA GLU A 329 -14.92 -4.84 -13.59
C GLU A 329 -13.89 -4.32 -12.59
N LEU A 330 -13.28 -3.15 -12.89
CA LEU A 330 -12.35 -2.46 -12.02
C LEU A 330 -12.97 -1.12 -11.56
N SER A 331 -12.96 -0.84 -10.26
CA SER A 331 -13.37 0.45 -9.73
C SER A 331 -12.25 1.47 -9.93
N ILE A 332 -12.53 2.53 -10.70
CA ILE A 332 -11.56 3.59 -11.02
C ILE A 332 -12.27 4.95 -10.90
N PRO A 333 -12.60 5.39 -9.68
CA PRO A 333 -13.29 6.67 -9.47
C PRO A 333 -12.41 7.85 -9.84
N PHE A 334 -13.03 8.98 -10.20
CA PHE A 334 -12.40 10.28 -10.47
C PHE A 334 -11.43 10.31 -11.67
N VAL A 335 -11.54 9.38 -12.59
CA VAL A 335 -10.76 9.37 -13.84
C VAL A 335 -11.67 9.76 -14.99
N GLU A 336 -11.16 10.61 -15.91
CA GLU A 336 -11.88 10.92 -17.14
C GLU A 336 -11.71 9.78 -18.15
N LYS A 337 -12.75 9.50 -18.92
CA LYS A 337 -12.72 8.43 -19.92
C LYS A 337 -11.58 8.62 -20.93
N ALA A 338 -11.22 9.87 -21.23
CA ALA A 338 -10.14 10.20 -22.16
C ALA A 338 -8.75 9.81 -21.64
N ASP A 339 -8.61 9.67 -20.32
CA ASP A 339 -7.35 9.31 -19.65
C ASP A 339 -7.20 7.80 -19.42
N LEU A 340 -8.16 6.99 -19.92
CA LEU A 340 -8.13 5.55 -19.80
C LEU A 340 -7.61 4.91 -21.08
N ASP A 341 -6.57 4.10 -20.95
CA ASP A 341 -6.08 3.22 -22.01
C ASP A 341 -5.94 1.78 -21.51
N LEU A 342 -6.09 0.82 -22.41
CA LEU A 342 -6.11 -0.59 -22.12
C LEU A 342 -5.30 -1.36 -23.15
N THR A 343 -4.30 -2.10 -22.66
CA THR A 343 -3.47 -2.96 -23.52
C THR A 343 -3.40 -4.36 -22.94
N GLN A 344 -3.58 -5.37 -23.79
CA GLN A 344 -3.38 -6.78 -23.39
C GLN A 344 -2.17 -7.37 -24.11
N THR A 345 -1.34 -8.08 -23.36
CA THR A 345 -0.20 -8.85 -23.91
C THR A 345 -0.23 -10.24 -23.28
N GLY A 346 -0.75 -11.23 -24.02
CA GLY A 346 -0.99 -12.57 -23.49
C GLY A 346 -1.93 -12.54 -22.27
N ASP A 347 -1.48 -13.08 -21.16
CA ASP A 347 -2.25 -13.10 -19.90
C ASP A 347 -1.96 -11.88 -18.99
N GLU A 348 -1.33 -10.84 -19.51
CA GLU A 348 -1.11 -9.56 -18.81
C GLU A 348 -1.99 -8.47 -19.41
N LEU A 349 -2.78 -7.83 -18.57
CA LEU A 349 -3.59 -6.66 -18.91
C LEU A 349 -2.97 -5.43 -18.29
N THR A 350 -2.68 -4.40 -19.10
CA THR A 350 -2.21 -3.11 -18.64
C THR A 350 -3.35 -2.10 -18.70
N VAL A 351 -3.65 -1.49 -17.58
CA VAL A 351 -4.64 -0.42 -17.44
C VAL A 351 -3.90 0.87 -17.13
N ASP A 352 -3.95 1.82 -18.05
CA ASP A 352 -3.50 3.19 -17.85
C ASP A 352 -4.69 4.05 -17.41
N ALA A 353 -4.56 4.77 -16.29
CA ALA A 353 -5.59 5.62 -15.73
C ALA A 353 -4.98 6.98 -15.34
N GLY A 354 -4.84 7.88 -16.31
CA GLY A 354 -4.18 9.16 -16.14
C GLY A 354 -2.72 9.01 -15.73
N ALA A 355 -2.41 9.42 -14.50
CA ALA A 355 -1.03 9.32 -13.98
C ALA A 355 -0.64 7.90 -13.51
N TYR A 356 -1.57 6.95 -13.51
CA TYR A 356 -1.38 5.62 -12.94
C TYR A 356 -1.41 4.53 -14.00
N LYS A 357 -0.54 3.56 -13.84
CA LYS A 357 -0.47 2.36 -14.68
C LYS A 357 -0.50 1.12 -13.81
N ARG A 358 -1.50 0.26 -14.00
CA ARG A 358 -1.59 -1.03 -13.32
C ARG A 358 -1.43 -2.16 -14.33
N LYS A 359 -0.58 -3.14 -14.00
CA LYS A 359 -0.51 -4.43 -14.66
C LYS A 359 -1.32 -5.45 -13.86
N VAL A 360 -2.25 -6.08 -14.51
CA VAL A 360 -3.11 -7.13 -13.94
C VAL A 360 -2.76 -8.44 -14.61
N ILE A 361 -2.24 -9.38 -13.85
CA ILE A 361 -2.08 -10.77 -14.34
C ILE A 361 -3.48 -11.39 -14.32
N LEU A 362 -3.93 -11.83 -15.47
CA LEU A 362 -5.27 -12.40 -15.60
C LEU A 362 -5.40 -13.67 -14.76
N PRO A 363 -6.45 -13.79 -13.94
CA PRO A 363 -6.71 -15.00 -13.17
C PRO A 363 -7.08 -16.16 -14.11
N ARG A 364 -6.98 -17.38 -13.62
CA ARG A 364 -7.18 -18.62 -14.41
C ARG A 364 -8.48 -18.63 -15.22
N THR A 365 -9.52 -17.96 -14.75
CA THR A 365 -10.82 -17.82 -15.44
C THR A 365 -10.75 -16.95 -16.69
N LEU A 366 -9.79 -16.05 -16.75
CA LEU A 366 -9.57 -15.10 -17.86
C LEU A 366 -8.35 -15.46 -18.72
N MET A 367 -7.44 -16.32 -18.26
CA MET A 367 -6.25 -16.74 -19.01
C MET A 367 -6.63 -17.34 -20.36
N GLY A 368 -5.90 -16.97 -21.41
CA GLY A 368 -6.12 -17.40 -22.78
C GLY A 368 -7.40 -16.85 -23.42
N ARG A 369 -7.99 -15.78 -22.86
CA ARG A 369 -9.09 -15.03 -23.46
C ARG A 369 -8.59 -13.67 -23.93
N GLU A 370 -9.13 -13.17 -25.02
CA GLU A 370 -8.79 -11.85 -25.56
C GLU A 370 -9.84 -10.81 -25.17
N VAL A 371 -9.39 -9.58 -24.95
CA VAL A 371 -10.27 -8.43 -24.75
C VAL A 371 -11.00 -8.12 -26.05
N ILE A 372 -12.33 -8.23 -26.05
CA ILE A 372 -13.19 -7.94 -27.20
C ILE A 372 -13.90 -6.58 -27.06
N GLY A 373 -13.76 -5.92 -25.93
CA GLY A 373 -14.29 -4.58 -25.72
C GLY A 373 -14.10 -4.09 -24.31
N ALA A 374 -14.14 -2.78 -24.13
CA ALA A 374 -14.10 -2.13 -22.82
C ALA A 374 -15.04 -0.93 -22.80
N ARG A 375 -15.68 -0.70 -21.66
CA ARG A 375 -16.49 0.50 -21.42
C ARG A 375 -16.21 1.05 -20.03
N TYR A 376 -16.23 2.36 -19.90
CA TYR A 376 -16.16 3.06 -18.64
C TYR A 376 -17.51 3.71 -18.32
N ALA A 377 -18.10 3.37 -17.18
CA ALA A 377 -19.37 3.91 -16.72
C ALA A 377 -19.50 3.82 -15.20
N LYS A 378 -20.00 4.86 -14.57
CA LYS A 378 -20.22 4.91 -13.11
C LYS A 378 -18.97 4.55 -12.31
N ASP A 379 -17.85 5.19 -12.66
CA ASP A 379 -16.54 4.97 -12.02
C ASP A 379 -16.02 3.53 -12.08
N ARG A 380 -16.49 2.75 -13.07
CA ARG A 380 -16.03 1.38 -13.32
C ARG A 380 -15.58 1.20 -14.76
N LEU A 381 -14.40 0.62 -14.90
CA LEU A 381 -13.90 0.10 -16.18
C LEU A 381 -14.37 -1.36 -16.29
N ILE A 382 -15.24 -1.63 -17.23
CA ILE A 382 -15.80 -2.95 -17.50
C ILE A 382 -15.15 -3.48 -18.77
N ILE A 383 -14.35 -4.53 -18.63
CA ILE A 383 -13.58 -5.15 -19.70
C ILE A 383 -14.24 -6.49 -20.05
N ARG A 384 -14.58 -6.68 -21.31
CA ARG A 384 -15.21 -7.89 -21.83
C ARG A 384 -14.18 -8.75 -22.51
N PHE A 385 -14.11 -10.01 -22.10
CA PHE A 385 -13.25 -11.04 -22.67
C PHE A 385 -14.10 -12.05 -23.43
N GLY A 386 -13.70 -12.35 -24.66
CA GLY A 386 -14.36 -13.32 -25.52
C GLY A 386 -14.22 -14.76 -25.01
N LYS A 387 -14.82 -15.69 -25.76
CA LYS A 387 -14.69 -17.13 -25.47
C LYS A 387 -13.22 -17.55 -25.64
N ARG A 388 -12.81 -18.51 -24.81
CA ARG A 388 -11.46 -19.09 -24.90
C ARG A 388 -11.30 -19.76 -26.26
N GLU A 389 -10.39 -19.30 -27.10
CA GLU A 389 -10.00 -20.08 -28.27
C GLU A 389 -9.25 -21.32 -27.81
N LEU A 390 -9.82 -22.48 -28.02
CA LEU A 390 -9.13 -23.75 -27.88
C LEU A 390 -8.14 -23.82 -29.03
N THR A 391 -6.91 -23.36 -28.81
CA THR A 391 -5.79 -23.70 -29.69
C THR A 391 -5.65 -25.23 -29.69
N ALA A 392 -6.02 -25.84 -30.79
CA ALA A 392 -5.83 -27.25 -31.06
C ALA A 392 -4.32 -27.54 -31.15
N GLN A 393 -3.66 -27.70 -30.01
CA GLN A 393 -2.36 -28.34 -29.91
C GLN A 393 -2.60 -29.79 -29.51
N GLY A 394 -2.55 -30.66 -30.47
CA GLY A 394 -2.65 -32.10 -30.26
C GLY A 394 -2.71 -32.90 -31.54
N LYS A 395 -1.71 -32.74 -32.40
CA LYS A 395 -1.26 -33.86 -33.27
C LYS A 395 0.25 -33.84 -33.37
N VAL A 396 0.87 -34.64 -32.54
CA VAL A 396 2.22 -35.17 -32.80
C VAL A 396 2.04 -36.08 -34.01
N GLU A 397 2.55 -35.68 -35.17
CA GLU A 397 2.77 -36.60 -36.27
C GLU A 397 4.05 -37.35 -35.99
N ASP A 398 3.88 -38.64 -35.68
CA ASP A 398 4.94 -39.66 -35.85
C ASP A 398 5.31 -39.74 -37.32
N LYS A 399 6.54 -39.37 -37.64
CA LYS A 399 7.31 -39.95 -38.73
C LYS A 399 8.80 -39.95 -38.40
#